data_f1f047251a5ed02c89e8697eb9c5e983
#
_entry.id   f1f047251a5ed02c89e8697eb9c5e983
#
_cell.length_a   1.000
_cell.length_b   1.000
_cell.length_c   1.000
_cell.angle_alpha   90.00
_cell.angle_beta   90.00
_cell.angle_gamma   90.00
#
_symmetry.space_group_name_H-M   'P 1'
#
loop_
_entity.id
_entity.type
_entity.pdbx_description
1 polymer ?
#
loop_
_entity_poly.entity_id
_entity_poly.type
_entity_poly.pdbx_seq_one_letter_code
_entity_poly.pdbx_strand_id
1 'polypeptide(L)'
;MANTTTQPETLTFEVDGMTCAACANRIERVLGKQDGVETAVVNFTGAEAKVRSDAVIDPESLRTAVKKIGYDIRVVTEDDERQSLVEKYSEEEKTQWRRFWIALALSAPLMVLAMLGPDASWNRLVQWALATPVVFWIGAQFHAVAVKQLRSFGASMDTLISLGTSVAWAYSVWAVFAEEAVFFETGAMIITLITLGRAFEARAKGRASSAITALLELGAKEARVIRNGEETTIA
;
A
#
# COMPACT_ATOMS: atom_id res chain seq x y z
N MET A 1 8.47 -44.02 -23.42
CA MET A 1 7.61 -42.84 -23.28
C MET A 1 7.77 -42.38 -21.86
N ALA A 2 8.61 -41.38 -21.62
CA ALA A 2 8.83 -40.83 -20.31
C ALA A 2 7.66 -39.94 -19.94
N ASN A 3 6.88 -40.34 -18.95
CA ASN A 3 5.77 -39.56 -18.40
C ASN A 3 6.43 -38.50 -17.48
N THR A 4 6.76 -37.35 -18.06
CA THR A 4 7.20 -36.19 -17.28
C THR A 4 5.95 -35.62 -16.60
N THR A 5 5.66 -36.13 -15.41
CA THR A 5 4.65 -35.52 -14.53
C THR A 5 5.23 -34.17 -14.11
N THR A 6 4.87 -33.11 -14.83
CA THR A 6 5.19 -31.73 -14.43
C THR A 6 4.44 -31.47 -13.13
N GLN A 7 5.15 -31.40 -12.02
CA GLN A 7 4.52 -31.01 -10.76
C GLN A 7 4.09 -29.55 -10.90
N PRO A 8 2.89 -29.20 -10.43
CA PRO A 8 2.42 -27.81 -10.46
C PRO A 8 3.41 -26.93 -9.69
N GLU A 9 3.97 -25.95 -10.37
CA GLU A 9 4.90 -25.01 -9.77
C GLU A 9 4.08 -23.89 -9.10
N THR A 10 4.38 -23.63 -7.83
CA THR A 10 3.78 -22.49 -7.10
C THR A 10 4.83 -21.42 -6.94
N LEU A 11 4.61 -20.29 -7.58
CA LEU A 11 5.45 -19.10 -7.46
C LEU A 11 4.83 -18.13 -6.47
N THR A 12 5.65 -17.64 -5.53
CA THR A 12 5.26 -16.59 -4.59
C THR A 12 5.94 -15.29 -5.00
N PHE A 13 5.15 -14.22 -5.03
CA PHE A 13 5.60 -12.89 -5.39
C PHE A 13 5.27 -11.91 -4.27
N GLU A 14 6.21 -11.03 -3.93
CA GLU A 14 5.91 -9.79 -3.22
C GLU A 14 5.23 -8.81 -4.17
N VAL A 15 4.19 -8.13 -3.70
CA VAL A 15 3.40 -7.19 -4.49
C VAL A 15 3.57 -5.78 -3.96
N ASP A 16 4.11 -4.90 -4.79
CA ASP A 16 4.28 -3.48 -4.47
C ASP A 16 3.14 -2.61 -5.04
N GLY A 17 2.74 -1.58 -4.25
CA GLY A 17 1.79 -0.55 -4.68
C GLY A 17 0.33 -0.86 -4.40
N MET A 18 0.00 -1.94 -3.69
CA MET A 18 -1.36 -2.20 -3.21
C MET A 18 -1.72 -1.26 -2.05
N THR A 19 -2.82 -0.54 -2.19
CA THR A 19 -3.32 0.41 -1.17
C THR A 19 -4.69 0.03 -0.62
N CYS A 20 -5.33 -0.98 -1.19
CA CYS A 20 -6.65 -1.46 -0.76
C CYS A 20 -6.95 -2.87 -1.30
N ALA A 21 -7.94 -3.55 -0.73
CA ALA A 21 -8.36 -4.88 -1.17
C ALA A 21 -8.82 -4.92 -2.64
N ALA A 22 -9.40 -3.84 -3.16
CA ALA A 22 -9.77 -3.75 -4.58
C ALA A 22 -8.55 -3.81 -5.51
N CYS A 23 -7.39 -3.31 -5.04
CA CYS A 23 -6.11 -3.43 -5.76
C CYS A 23 -5.68 -4.90 -5.86
N ALA A 24 -5.76 -5.65 -4.75
CA ALA A 24 -5.46 -7.08 -4.71
C ALA A 24 -6.33 -7.86 -5.69
N ASN A 25 -7.65 -7.67 -5.66
CA ASN A 25 -8.59 -8.31 -6.59
C ASN A 25 -8.30 -7.96 -8.06
N ARG A 26 -7.81 -6.75 -8.33
CA ARG A 26 -7.44 -6.34 -9.70
C ARG A 26 -6.19 -7.08 -10.18
N ILE A 27 -5.17 -7.21 -9.33
CA ILE A 27 -3.93 -7.93 -9.63
C ILE A 27 -4.24 -9.41 -9.82
N GLU A 28 -5.01 -10.02 -8.90
CA GLU A 28 -5.44 -11.43 -8.97
C GLU A 28 -6.13 -11.75 -10.30
N ARG A 29 -7.04 -10.87 -10.73
CA ARG A 29 -7.74 -11.02 -12.03
C ARG A 29 -6.79 -10.91 -13.22
N VAL A 30 -5.75 -10.09 -13.15
CA VAL A 30 -4.77 -9.94 -14.24
C VAL A 30 -3.85 -11.14 -14.29
N LEU A 31 -3.36 -11.62 -13.13
CA LEU A 31 -2.53 -12.81 -13.04
C LEU A 31 -3.29 -14.06 -13.49
N GLY A 32 -4.53 -14.24 -13.05
CA GLY A 32 -5.36 -15.39 -13.44
C GLY A 32 -5.79 -15.42 -14.91
N LYS A 33 -5.54 -14.35 -15.68
CA LYS A 33 -5.78 -14.31 -17.13
C LYS A 33 -4.52 -14.59 -17.96
N GLN A 34 -3.36 -14.80 -17.32
CA GLN A 34 -2.14 -15.10 -18.06
C GLN A 34 -2.11 -16.57 -18.48
N ASP A 35 -1.55 -16.82 -19.66
CA ASP A 35 -1.42 -18.17 -20.21
C ASP A 35 -0.58 -19.05 -19.29
N GLY A 36 -1.06 -20.26 -18.99
CA GLY A 36 -0.41 -21.22 -18.11
C GLY A 36 -0.68 -21.04 -16.61
N VAL A 37 -1.41 -19.99 -16.21
CA VAL A 37 -1.83 -19.80 -14.81
C VAL A 37 -3.11 -20.59 -14.54
N GLU A 38 -3.04 -21.56 -13.61
CA GLU A 38 -4.21 -22.32 -13.14
C GLU A 38 -4.99 -21.50 -12.12
N THR A 39 -4.29 -20.98 -11.10
CA THR A 39 -4.87 -20.14 -10.04
C THR A 39 -3.91 -19.04 -9.63
N ALA A 40 -4.47 -17.89 -9.33
CA ALA A 40 -3.73 -16.78 -8.70
C ALA A 40 -4.54 -16.30 -7.49
N VAL A 41 -3.86 -16.15 -6.36
CA VAL A 41 -4.46 -15.63 -5.12
C VAL A 41 -3.58 -14.48 -4.61
N VAL A 42 -4.19 -13.33 -4.37
CA VAL A 42 -3.48 -12.14 -3.89
C VAL A 42 -3.93 -11.77 -2.49
N ASN A 43 -2.99 -11.82 -1.56
CA ASN A 43 -3.21 -11.43 -0.17
C ASN A 43 -2.80 -9.97 0.03
N PHE A 44 -3.80 -9.10 0.23
CA PHE A 44 -3.57 -7.68 0.51
C PHE A 44 -2.79 -7.45 1.81
N THR A 45 -3.09 -8.22 2.86
CA THR A 45 -2.48 -8.02 4.18
C THR A 45 -1.02 -8.45 4.21
N GLY A 46 -0.69 -9.56 3.53
CA GLY A 46 0.68 -10.05 3.40
C GLY A 46 1.47 -9.38 2.28
N ALA A 47 0.82 -8.56 1.44
CA ALA A 47 1.40 -8.03 0.21
C ALA A 47 1.98 -9.11 -0.72
N GLU A 48 1.36 -10.28 -0.76
CA GLU A 48 1.80 -11.46 -1.50
C GLU A 48 0.83 -11.84 -2.61
N ALA A 49 1.37 -12.36 -3.71
CA ALA A 49 0.62 -13.06 -4.74
C ALA A 49 1.17 -14.48 -4.91
N LYS A 50 0.30 -15.48 -4.76
CA LYS A 50 0.63 -16.88 -5.03
C LYS A 50 0.01 -17.29 -6.36
N VAL A 51 0.87 -17.71 -7.28
CA VAL A 51 0.48 -18.14 -8.61
C VAL A 51 0.81 -19.62 -8.77
N ARG A 52 -0.20 -20.42 -9.03
CA ARG A 52 -0.07 -21.83 -9.34
C ARG A 52 -0.19 -22.05 -10.84
N SER A 53 0.71 -22.85 -11.36
CA SER A 53 0.84 -23.11 -12.80
C SER A 53 1.02 -24.58 -13.10
N ASP A 54 0.39 -25.04 -14.17
CA ASP A 54 0.59 -26.39 -14.72
C ASP A 54 1.77 -26.46 -15.69
N ALA A 55 2.36 -25.31 -16.04
CA ALA A 55 3.51 -25.19 -16.93
C ALA A 55 4.56 -24.25 -16.33
N VAL A 56 5.80 -24.36 -16.81
CA VAL A 56 6.86 -23.42 -16.46
C VAL A 56 6.47 -22.04 -17.01
N ILE A 57 6.22 -21.09 -16.11
CA ILE A 57 5.91 -19.70 -16.47
C ILE A 57 7.14 -18.83 -16.22
N ASP A 58 7.43 -17.95 -17.16
CA ASP A 58 8.42 -16.91 -16.98
C ASP A 58 7.89 -15.83 -16.00
N PRO A 59 8.50 -15.66 -14.80
CA PRO A 59 8.09 -14.67 -13.82
C PRO A 59 8.07 -13.22 -14.37
N GLU A 60 8.95 -12.90 -15.32
CA GLU A 60 9.02 -11.57 -15.92
C GLU A 60 7.81 -11.28 -16.82
N SER A 61 7.20 -12.31 -17.41
CA SER A 61 5.96 -12.16 -18.17
C SER A 61 4.80 -11.73 -17.25
N LEU A 62 4.67 -12.35 -16.08
CA LEU A 62 3.69 -12.01 -15.05
C LEU A 62 3.94 -10.59 -14.50
N ARG A 63 5.20 -10.28 -14.22
CA ARG A 63 5.59 -8.93 -13.79
C ARG A 63 5.21 -7.86 -14.80
N THR A 64 5.45 -8.11 -16.08
CA THR A 64 5.10 -7.20 -17.16
C THR A 64 3.60 -6.96 -17.24
N ALA A 65 2.77 -8.02 -17.07
CA ALA A 65 1.32 -7.92 -17.06
C ALA A 65 0.82 -7.05 -15.88
N VAL A 66 1.40 -7.24 -14.69
CA VAL A 66 1.05 -6.48 -13.49
C VAL A 66 1.54 -5.02 -13.58
N LYS A 67 2.70 -4.76 -14.20
CA LYS A 67 3.20 -3.40 -14.45
C LYS A 67 2.28 -2.59 -15.35
N LYS A 68 1.64 -3.21 -16.35
CA LYS A 68 0.67 -2.53 -17.24
C LYS A 68 -0.52 -1.94 -16.48
N ILE A 69 -0.90 -2.53 -15.35
CA ILE A 69 -2.00 -2.05 -14.52
C ILE A 69 -1.54 -1.17 -13.33
N GLY A 70 -0.26 -0.83 -13.30
CA GLY A 70 0.30 0.16 -12.37
C GLY A 70 0.86 -0.41 -11.06
N TYR A 71 1.05 -1.72 -10.93
CA TYR A 71 1.67 -2.38 -9.77
C TYR A 71 3.01 -3.01 -10.16
N ASP A 72 3.77 -3.51 -9.21
CA ASP A 72 4.96 -4.32 -9.46
C ASP A 72 4.92 -5.60 -8.64
N ILE A 73 5.51 -6.68 -9.15
CA ILE A 73 5.70 -7.95 -8.44
C ILE A 73 7.12 -8.41 -8.57
N ARG A 74 7.65 -9.07 -7.51
CA ARG A 74 8.98 -9.67 -7.49
C ARG A 74 8.88 -11.08 -6.93
N VAL A 75 9.60 -12.02 -7.55
CA VAL A 75 9.74 -13.38 -6.99
C VAL A 75 10.51 -13.29 -5.69
N VAL A 76 10.05 -13.99 -4.67
CA VAL A 76 10.67 -13.98 -3.34
C VAL A 76 10.91 -15.41 -2.89
N THR A 77 12.08 -15.66 -2.31
CA THR A 77 12.39 -16.89 -1.59
C THR A 77 11.96 -16.74 -0.13
N GLU A 78 11.43 -17.81 0.48
CA GLU A 78 10.71 -17.75 1.76
C GLU A 78 11.50 -17.15 2.94
N ASP A 79 12.82 -17.25 2.97
CA ASP A 79 13.64 -16.78 4.09
C ASP A 79 14.03 -15.29 4.00
N ASP A 80 14.29 -14.76 2.80
CA ASP A 80 14.59 -13.35 2.58
C ASP A 80 13.34 -12.46 2.75
N GLU A 81 12.17 -13.04 2.53
CA GLU A 81 10.88 -12.35 2.51
C GLU A 81 10.45 -11.84 3.89
N ARG A 82 10.63 -12.67 4.92
CA ARG A 82 10.02 -12.41 6.23
C ARG A 82 10.71 -11.29 7.00
N GLN A 83 12.05 -11.27 7.00
CA GLN A 83 12.81 -10.21 7.66
C GLN A 83 12.63 -8.87 6.92
N SER A 84 12.67 -8.92 5.58
CA SER A 84 12.47 -7.72 4.76
C SER A 84 11.06 -7.10 4.92
N LEU A 85 10.02 -7.93 5.05
CA LEU A 85 8.64 -7.45 5.26
C LEU A 85 8.44 -6.79 6.63
N VAL A 86 8.96 -7.39 7.70
CA VAL A 86 8.87 -6.81 9.04
C VAL A 86 9.58 -5.45 9.09
N GLU A 87 10.77 -5.36 8.50
CA GLU A 87 11.54 -4.14 8.44
C GLU A 87 10.82 -3.07 7.59
N LYS A 88 10.32 -3.44 6.42
CA LYS A 88 9.54 -2.58 5.52
C LYS A 88 8.30 -2.00 6.21
N TYR A 89 7.51 -2.82 6.91
CA TYR A 89 6.33 -2.34 7.62
C TYR A 89 6.67 -1.46 8.81
N SER A 90 7.80 -1.71 9.50
CA SER A 90 8.24 -0.85 10.60
C SER A 90 8.67 0.53 10.10
N GLU A 91 9.36 0.61 8.98
CA GLU A 91 9.75 1.88 8.34
C GLU A 91 8.54 2.63 7.77
N GLU A 92 7.59 1.91 7.20
CA GLU A 92 6.33 2.49 6.72
C GLU A 92 5.53 3.06 7.89
N GLU A 93 5.38 2.33 9.00
CA GLU A 93 4.71 2.81 10.22
C GLU A 93 5.33 4.13 10.71
N LYS A 94 6.65 4.18 10.88
CA LYS A 94 7.37 5.39 11.31
C LYS A 94 7.13 6.57 10.36
N THR A 95 7.16 6.29 9.07
CA THR A 95 6.95 7.31 8.02
C THR A 95 5.54 7.86 8.05
N GLN A 96 4.53 6.99 8.18
CA GLN A 96 3.13 7.42 8.23
C GLN A 96 2.82 8.19 9.54
N TRP A 97 3.35 7.76 10.69
CA TRP A 97 3.22 8.51 11.94
C TRP A 97 3.85 9.88 11.86
N ARG A 98 5.04 10.03 11.27
CA ARG A 98 5.68 11.33 11.06
C ARG A 98 4.82 12.23 10.17
N ARG A 99 4.32 11.70 9.06
CA ARG A 99 3.42 12.45 8.16
C ARG A 99 2.14 12.88 8.85
N PHE A 100 1.54 11.99 9.65
CA PHE A 100 0.34 12.30 10.42
C PHE A 100 0.56 13.45 11.40
N TRP A 101 1.64 13.42 12.21
CA TRP A 101 1.91 14.48 13.16
C TRP A 101 2.16 15.82 12.50
N ILE A 102 2.86 15.85 11.37
CA ILE A 102 3.06 17.08 10.59
C ILE A 102 1.72 17.56 10.00
N ALA A 103 0.91 16.65 9.43
CA ALA A 103 -0.42 16.99 8.92
C ALA A 103 -1.30 17.57 10.02
N LEU A 104 -1.34 16.93 11.19
CA LEU A 104 -2.15 17.38 12.33
C LEU A 104 -1.70 18.75 12.83
N ALA A 105 -0.38 18.99 12.94
CA ALA A 105 0.17 20.27 13.36
C ALA A 105 -0.21 21.44 12.44
N LEU A 106 -0.44 21.16 11.14
CA LEU A 106 -0.89 22.16 10.17
C LEU A 106 -2.41 22.23 10.08
N SER A 107 -3.09 21.08 10.15
CA SER A 107 -4.55 21.00 9.97
C SER A 107 -5.34 21.43 11.23
N ALA A 108 -4.79 21.22 12.44
CA ALA A 108 -5.46 21.62 13.67
C ALA A 108 -5.65 23.15 13.77
N PRO A 109 -4.58 23.98 13.61
CA PRO A 109 -4.77 25.43 13.59
C PRO A 109 -5.61 25.90 12.40
N LEU A 110 -5.49 25.24 11.24
CA LEU A 110 -6.33 25.51 10.07
C LEU A 110 -7.81 25.32 10.40
N MET A 111 -8.17 24.23 11.08
CA MET A 111 -9.56 23.97 11.51
C MET A 111 -10.07 25.02 12.50
N VAL A 112 -9.21 25.43 13.43
CA VAL A 112 -9.57 26.52 14.38
C VAL A 112 -9.81 27.83 13.64
N LEU A 113 -8.95 28.17 12.68
CA LEU A 113 -9.11 29.39 11.87
C LEU A 113 -10.35 29.35 10.99
N ALA A 114 -10.72 28.19 10.45
CA ALA A 114 -11.91 28.00 9.65
C ALA A 114 -13.21 28.15 10.48
N MET A 115 -13.22 27.62 11.72
CA MET A 115 -14.42 27.62 12.55
C MET A 115 -14.58 28.89 13.41
N LEU A 116 -13.50 29.43 13.95
CA LEU A 116 -13.50 30.51 14.95
C LEU A 116 -12.79 31.75 14.46
N GLY A 117 -12.16 31.72 13.31
CA GLY A 117 -11.42 32.85 12.77
C GLY A 117 -12.35 33.93 12.22
N PRO A 118 -11.91 35.21 12.17
CA PRO A 118 -12.67 36.27 11.59
C PRO A 118 -12.85 36.08 10.08
N ASP A 119 -13.97 36.52 9.54
CA ASP A 119 -14.19 36.56 8.07
C ASP A 119 -13.40 37.72 7.45
N ALA A 120 -12.12 37.56 7.34
CA ALA A 120 -11.18 38.55 6.82
C ALA A 120 -10.25 37.90 5.75
N SER A 121 -9.87 38.73 4.77
CA SER A 121 -9.04 38.24 3.64
C SER A 121 -7.72 37.61 4.09
N TRP A 122 -7.09 38.16 5.16
CA TRP A 122 -5.85 37.57 5.69
C TRP A 122 -6.05 36.15 6.27
N ASN A 123 -7.22 35.88 6.89
CA ASN A 123 -7.53 34.56 7.43
C ASN A 123 -7.63 33.51 6.31
N ARG A 124 -8.29 33.85 5.18
CA ARG A 124 -8.38 32.99 3.99
C ARG A 124 -6.99 32.69 3.39
N LEU A 125 -6.10 33.71 3.35
CA LEU A 125 -4.71 33.52 2.87
C LEU A 125 -3.88 32.62 3.80
N VAL A 126 -4.04 32.75 5.12
CA VAL A 126 -3.37 31.86 6.09
C VAL A 126 -3.87 30.44 5.95
N GLN A 127 -5.19 30.25 5.80
CA GLN A 127 -5.77 28.93 5.55
C GLN A 127 -5.21 28.29 4.27
N TRP A 128 -5.10 29.06 3.19
CA TRP A 128 -4.50 28.61 1.94
C TRP A 128 -3.03 28.17 2.14
N ALA A 129 -2.24 29.00 2.82
CA ALA A 129 -0.82 28.70 3.09
C ALA A 129 -0.63 27.45 3.93
N LEU A 130 -1.50 27.20 4.94
CA LEU A 130 -1.45 26.00 5.79
C LEU A 130 -1.96 24.75 5.09
N ALA A 131 -3.01 24.86 4.27
CA ALA A 131 -3.59 23.70 3.57
C ALA A 131 -2.71 23.18 2.44
N THR A 132 -2.03 24.08 1.71
CA THR A 132 -1.25 23.70 0.53
C THR A 132 -0.19 22.63 0.81
N PRO A 133 0.67 22.73 1.85
CA PRO A 133 1.63 21.68 2.16
C PRO A 133 0.96 20.37 2.62
N VAL A 134 -0.20 20.42 3.27
CA VAL A 134 -0.93 19.21 3.66
C VAL A 134 -1.45 18.50 2.41
N VAL A 135 -2.09 19.24 1.50
CA VAL A 135 -2.70 18.66 0.30
C VAL A 135 -1.63 18.15 -0.67
N PHE A 136 -0.60 18.91 -0.97
CA PHE A 136 0.35 18.57 -2.04
C PHE A 136 1.62 17.87 -1.57
N TRP A 137 2.13 18.13 -0.38
CA TRP A 137 3.34 17.45 0.10
C TRP A 137 3.01 16.18 0.88
N ILE A 138 2.13 16.26 1.88
CA ILE A 138 1.73 15.06 2.63
C ILE A 138 0.82 14.19 1.78
N GLY A 139 -0.09 14.80 1.03
CA GLY A 139 -0.99 14.17 0.07
C GLY A 139 -0.31 13.63 -1.19
N ALA A 140 0.98 13.93 -1.45
CA ALA A 140 1.71 13.48 -2.64
C ALA A 140 1.62 11.98 -2.89
N GLN A 141 1.61 11.17 -1.82
CA GLN A 141 1.46 9.72 -1.91
C GLN A 141 0.14 9.31 -2.60
N PHE A 142 -0.97 10.00 -2.33
CA PHE A 142 -2.27 9.73 -2.92
C PHE A 142 -2.31 10.22 -4.38
N HIS A 143 -1.77 11.41 -4.64
CA HIS A 143 -1.69 11.98 -5.99
C HIS A 143 -0.82 11.12 -6.91
N ALA A 144 0.32 10.63 -6.44
CA ALA A 144 1.21 9.76 -7.23
C ALA A 144 0.52 8.45 -7.64
N VAL A 145 -0.18 7.80 -6.70
CA VAL A 145 -0.96 6.58 -6.97
C VAL A 145 -2.13 6.87 -7.91
N ALA A 146 -2.85 7.98 -7.70
CA ALA A 146 -3.97 8.39 -8.54
C ALA A 146 -3.54 8.60 -9.99
N VAL A 147 -2.45 9.35 -10.23
CA VAL A 147 -1.91 9.58 -11.59
C VAL A 147 -1.47 8.27 -12.24
N LYS A 148 -0.79 7.39 -11.49
CA LYS A 148 -0.35 6.08 -11.98
C LYS A 148 -1.55 5.23 -12.40
N GLN A 149 -2.60 5.19 -11.61
CA GLN A 149 -3.81 4.42 -11.89
C GLN A 149 -4.63 5.02 -13.03
N LEU A 150 -4.75 6.33 -13.11
CA LEU A 150 -5.45 6.99 -14.20
C LEU A 150 -4.82 6.68 -15.56
N ARG A 151 -3.49 6.61 -15.64
CA ARG A 151 -2.78 6.20 -16.87
C ARG A 151 -3.11 4.78 -17.33
N SER A 152 -3.52 3.90 -16.41
CA SER A 152 -3.95 2.52 -16.69
C SER A 152 -5.48 2.36 -16.76
N PHE A 153 -6.23 3.46 -16.91
CA PHE A 153 -7.71 3.49 -16.90
C PHE A 153 -8.29 2.80 -15.66
N GLY A 154 -7.59 2.92 -14.53
CA GLY A 154 -8.02 2.39 -13.24
C GLY A 154 -8.38 3.51 -12.28
N ALA A 155 -9.22 3.19 -11.31
CA ALA A 155 -9.53 4.04 -10.18
C ALA A 155 -9.39 3.26 -8.88
N SER A 156 -8.92 3.93 -7.83
CA SER A 156 -8.80 3.39 -6.48
C SER A 156 -9.28 4.40 -5.46
N MET A 157 -9.26 4.02 -4.20
CA MET A 157 -9.52 4.95 -3.11
C MET A 157 -8.62 6.19 -3.18
N ASP A 158 -7.34 6.01 -3.53
CA ASP A 158 -6.39 7.13 -3.66
C ASP A 158 -6.76 8.09 -4.78
N THR A 159 -7.35 7.59 -5.88
CA THR A 159 -7.86 8.43 -6.96
C THR A 159 -8.99 9.34 -6.48
N LEU A 160 -9.91 8.81 -5.68
CA LEU A 160 -11.01 9.57 -5.12
C LEU A 160 -10.52 10.63 -4.12
N ILE A 161 -9.58 10.25 -3.25
CA ILE A 161 -8.97 11.17 -2.28
C ILE A 161 -8.25 12.30 -3.01
N SER A 162 -7.40 11.95 -3.99
CA SER A 162 -6.64 12.90 -4.80
C SER A 162 -7.55 13.89 -5.52
N LEU A 163 -8.59 13.38 -6.17
CA LEU A 163 -9.56 14.22 -6.90
C LEU A 163 -10.32 15.14 -5.95
N GLY A 164 -10.93 14.57 -4.89
CA GLY A 164 -11.75 15.33 -3.95
C GLY A 164 -10.98 16.44 -3.24
N THR A 165 -9.78 16.13 -2.74
CA THR A 165 -8.95 17.14 -2.04
C THR A 165 -8.37 18.18 -2.99
N SER A 166 -8.03 17.82 -4.23
CA SER A 166 -7.59 18.78 -5.25
C SER A 166 -8.72 19.72 -5.68
N VAL A 167 -9.93 19.19 -5.86
CA VAL A 167 -11.11 20.01 -6.21
C VAL A 167 -11.46 20.94 -5.06
N ALA A 168 -11.48 20.48 -3.82
CA ALA A 168 -11.74 21.32 -2.64
C ALA A 168 -10.70 22.46 -2.54
N TRP A 169 -9.43 22.14 -2.74
CA TRP A 169 -8.36 23.13 -2.73
C TRP A 169 -8.50 24.13 -3.88
N ALA A 170 -8.70 23.66 -5.12
CA ALA A 170 -8.82 24.52 -6.30
C ALA A 170 -10.06 25.46 -6.20
N TYR A 171 -11.20 24.92 -5.74
CA TYR A 171 -12.39 25.73 -5.46
C TYR A 171 -12.09 26.81 -4.43
N SER A 172 -11.42 26.43 -3.32
CA SER A 172 -11.10 27.38 -2.24
C SER A 172 -10.14 28.47 -2.70
N VAL A 173 -9.17 28.15 -3.59
CA VAL A 173 -8.33 29.18 -4.21
C VAL A 173 -9.15 30.17 -5.01
N TRP A 174 -10.07 29.68 -5.84
CA TRP A 174 -11.00 30.56 -6.56
C TRP A 174 -11.86 31.40 -5.60
N ALA A 175 -12.39 30.78 -4.55
CA ALA A 175 -13.25 31.42 -3.55
C ALA A 175 -12.53 32.55 -2.76
N VAL A 176 -11.21 32.46 -2.57
CA VAL A 176 -10.42 33.54 -1.96
C VAL A 176 -10.55 34.83 -2.76
N PHE A 177 -10.52 34.75 -4.10
CA PHE A 177 -10.61 35.90 -5.00
C PHE A 177 -12.06 36.33 -5.25
N ALA A 178 -13.03 35.41 -5.15
CA ALA A 178 -14.45 35.67 -5.31
C ALA A 178 -15.13 36.15 -4.03
N GLU A 179 -14.38 36.21 -2.92
CA GLU A 179 -14.88 36.54 -1.56
C GLU A 179 -15.94 35.56 -1.04
N GLU A 180 -15.94 34.32 -1.55
CA GLU A 180 -16.83 33.23 -1.18
C GLU A 180 -16.27 32.38 -0.05
N ALA A 181 -17.08 31.44 0.47
CA ALA A 181 -16.69 30.49 1.50
C ALA A 181 -15.59 29.55 1.00
N VAL A 182 -14.53 29.39 1.78
CA VAL A 182 -13.40 28.48 1.48
C VAL A 182 -13.55 27.16 2.24
N PHE A 183 -13.00 26.08 1.71
CA PHE A 183 -13.03 24.72 2.27
C PHE A 183 -11.62 24.10 2.34
N PHE A 184 -10.61 24.91 2.64
CA PHE A 184 -9.22 24.44 2.77
C PHE A 184 -9.07 23.41 3.89
N GLU A 185 -9.78 23.61 5.01
CA GLU A 185 -9.77 22.72 6.17
C GLU A 185 -10.31 21.33 5.81
N THR A 186 -11.31 21.27 4.93
CA THR A 186 -11.93 20.00 4.50
C THR A 186 -10.92 19.12 3.78
N GLY A 187 -10.20 19.67 2.79
CA GLY A 187 -9.16 18.95 2.06
C GLY A 187 -8.00 18.49 2.95
N ALA A 188 -7.53 19.39 3.84
CA ALA A 188 -6.44 19.09 4.76
C ALA A 188 -6.84 18.05 5.81
N MET A 189 -8.05 18.11 6.35
CA MET A 189 -8.54 17.17 7.35
C MET A 189 -8.74 15.76 6.75
N ILE A 190 -9.26 15.66 5.52
CA ILE A 190 -9.37 14.38 4.81
C ILE A 190 -7.99 13.71 4.70
N ILE A 191 -6.96 14.43 4.25
CA ILE A 191 -5.60 13.88 4.13
C ILE A 191 -5.05 13.48 5.49
N THR A 192 -5.25 14.29 6.52
CA THR A 192 -4.79 14.03 7.88
C THR A 192 -5.40 12.74 8.44
N LEU A 193 -6.72 12.58 8.35
CA LEU A 193 -7.43 11.41 8.87
C LEU A 193 -7.09 10.13 8.09
N ILE A 194 -6.95 10.23 6.77
CA ILE A 194 -6.56 9.06 5.96
C ILE A 194 -5.11 8.67 6.24
N THR A 195 -4.21 9.63 6.45
CA THR A 195 -2.82 9.34 6.84
C THR A 195 -2.76 8.66 8.23
N LEU A 196 -3.63 9.05 9.17
CA LEU A 196 -3.80 8.32 10.44
C LEU A 196 -4.25 6.89 10.22
N GLY A 197 -5.25 6.67 9.36
CA GLY A 197 -5.73 5.33 9.00
C GLY A 197 -4.61 4.46 8.44
N ARG A 198 -3.76 5.02 7.56
CA ARG A 198 -2.58 4.32 7.02
C ARG A 198 -1.53 4.01 8.07
N ALA A 199 -1.32 4.89 9.06
CA ALA A 199 -0.41 4.61 10.17
C ALA A 199 -0.89 3.42 11.01
N PHE A 200 -2.19 3.33 11.30
CA PHE A 200 -2.77 2.18 11.98
C PHE A 200 -2.70 0.90 11.13
N GLU A 201 -2.93 1.00 9.83
CA GLU A 201 -2.83 -0.14 8.90
C GLU A 201 -1.40 -0.69 8.87
N ALA A 202 -0.38 0.17 8.69
CA ALA A 202 1.03 -0.23 8.69
C ALA A 202 1.42 -0.91 10.01
N ARG A 203 0.97 -0.36 11.15
CA ARG A 203 1.18 -0.96 12.47
C ARG A 203 0.53 -2.32 12.62
N ALA A 204 -0.71 -2.49 12.13
CA ALA A 204 -1.41 -3.77 12.19
C ALA A 204 -0.72 -4.84 11.34
N LYS A 205 -0.29 -4.49 10.12
CA LYS A 205 0.48 -5.37 9.22
C LYS A 205 1.81 -5.77 9.85
N GLY A 206 2.56 -4.83 10.40
CA GLY A 206 3.83 -5.11 11.07
C GLY A 206 3.69 -6.08 12.25
N ARG A 207 2.68 -5.90 13.09
CA ARG A 207 2.41 -6.80 14.21
C ARG A 207 2.01 -8.21 13.75
N ALA A 208 1.17 -8.32 12.72
CA ALA A 208 0.77 -9.60 12.18
C ALA A 208 1.96 -10.36 11.59
N SER A 209 2.81 -9.69 10.80
CA SER A 209 4.02 -10.26 10.23
C SER A 209 5.00 -10.72 11.30
N SER A 210 5.27 -9.89 12.32
CA SER A 210 6.16 -10.25 13.43
C SER A 210 5.66 -11.46 14.23
N ALA A 211 4.35 -11.58 14.46
CA ALA A 211 3.77 -12.72 15.17
C ALA A 211 3.94 -14.03 14.38
N ILE A 212 3.76 -14.00 13.06
CA ILE A 212 3.95 -15.16 12.19
C ILE A 212 5.42 -15.56 12.20
N THR A 213 6.36 -14.61 12.07
CA THR A 213 7.81 -14.88 12.11
C THR A 213 8.20 -15.52 13.44
N ALA A 214 7.73 -15.00 14.56
CA ALA A 214 8.01 -15.56 15.89
C ALA A 214 7.50 -17.00 16.05
N LEU A 215 6.31 -17.31 15.50
CA LEU A 215 5.77 -18.69 15.54
C LEU A 215 6.61 -19.65 14.69
N LEU A 216 7.13 -19.21 13.57
CA LEU A 216 7.97 -20.03 12.69
C LEU A 216 9.36 -20.27 13.28
N GLU A 217 9.89 -19.28 14.02
CA GLU A 217 11.15 -19.43 14.76
C GLU A 217 11.05 -20.44 15.92
N LEU A 218 9.85 -20.67 16.45
CA LEU A 218 9.56 -21.71 17.47
C LEU A 218 9.48 -23.10 16.86
N GLY A 219 9.41 -23.24 15.53
CA GLY A 219 9.47 -24.52 14.84
C GLY A 219 10.78 -25.25 15.11
N ALA A 220 10.74 -26.58 15.06
CA ALA A 220 11.93 -27.42 15.29
C ALA A 220 13.00 -27.08 14.24
N LYS A 221 14.09 -26.44 14.66
CA LYS A 221 15.27 -26.15 13.81
C LYS A 221 16.11 -27.38 13.54
N GLU A 222 15.87 -28.47 14.27
CA GLU A 222 16.58 -29.73 14.17
C GLU A 222 15.60 -30.89 14.24
N ALA A 223 15.75 -31.85 13.33
CA ALA A 223 15.00 -33.10 13.38
C ALA A 223 15.96 -34.27 13.71
N ARG A 224 15.58 -35.11 14.70
CA ARG A 224 16.28 -36.38 14.95
C ARG A 224 15.73 -37.43 14.00
N VAL A 225 16.59 -37.94 13.13
CA VAL A 225 16.26 -39.03 12.22
C VAL A 225 17.07 -40.27 12.57
N ILE A 226 16.44 -41.44 12.51
CA ILE A 226 17.14 -42.74 12.68
C ILE A 226 17.56 -43.18 11.29
N ARG A 227 18.89 -43.18 11.02
CA ARG A 227 19.47 -43.72 9.80
C ARG A 227 20.33 -44.92 10.16
N ASN A 228 20.04 -46.09 9.60
CA ASN A 228 20.78 -47.34 9.86
C ASN A 228 20.88 -47.78 11.33
N GLY A 229 19.87 -47.39 12.16
CA GLY A 229 19.86 -47.71 13.59
C GLY A 229 20.60 -46.73 14.47
N GLU A 230 21.18 -45.65 13.92
CA GLU A 230 21.79 -44.54 14.66
C GLU A 230 20.96 -43.28 14.58
N GLU A 231 20.81 -42.57 15.71
CA GLU A 231 20.18 -41.27 15.75
C GLU A 231 21.12 -40.19 15.21
N THR A 232 20.69 -39.50 14.16
CA THR A 232 21.42 -38.35 13.59
C THR A 232 20.52 -37.14 13.62
N THR A 233 21.03 -36.00 14.12
CA THR A 233 20.35 -34.73 14.06
C THR A 233 20.60 -34.08 12.69
N ILE A 234 19.54 -33.71 11.99
CA ILE A 234 19.58 -32.94 10.73
C ILE A 234 18.94 -31.58 10.95
N ALA A 235 19.56 -30.53 10.37
CA ALA A 235 19.03 -29.16 10.35
C ALA A 235 18.00 -29.00 9.24
#